data_7b362997f32bef09cbe2fecd1a8ca20a
#
_entry.id   7b362997f32bef09cbe2fecd1a8ca20a
#
_cell.length_a   1.000
_cell.length_b   1.000
_cell.length_c   1.000
_cell.angle_alpha   90.00
_cell.angle_beta   90.00
_cell.angle_gamma   90.00
#
_symmetry.space_group_name_H-M   'P 1'
#
loop_
_entity.id
_entity.type
_entity.pdbx_description
1 polymer ?
#
loop_
_entity_poly.entity_id
_entity_poly.type
_entity_poly.pdbx_seq_one_letter_code
_entity_poly.pdbx_strand_id
1 'polypeptide(L)'
;RVLPLLAVAHLDRGFDYLVSEEDAAAAQPGVKVRIRFNGKLQDAIVLERLGRSDFSGDLRFIDRVISPYVVYPPAIAQLIESLANRYGGTRPDIIRSAIPPRHARAEESDLDTAWESFGEVREPDLSGWEDYIFGRSFVDAVLAGTTSRAAWQLPSGDSWLGALAALATKVAVDGGGVLLVVPDQKTVDLLESHLREHLAAEQVAVLTNSLGPQARYRRYLSALTGQARIVLFYTSPS
;
A
#
# COMPACT_ATOMS: atom_id res chain seq x y z
N ARG A 1 21.48 -7.42 5.23
CA ARG A 1 20.82 -7.29 6.56
C ARG A 1 19.32 -7.47 6.40
N VAL A 2 18.74 -8.34 7.22
CA VAL A 2 17.30 -8.68 7.16
C VAL A 2 16.64 -8.52 8.52
N LEU A 3 15.34 -8.23 8.54
CA LEU A 3 14.47 -8.21 9.72
C LEU A 3 13.62 -9.48 9.73
N PRO A 4 13.84 -10.42 10.65
CA PRO A 4 12.96 -11.58 10.80
C PRO A 4 11.55 -11.16 11.21
N LEU A 5 10.52 -11.72 10.59
CA LEU A 5 9.12 -11.42 10.93
C LEU A 5 8.64 -12.26 12.13
N LEU A 6 9.30 -12.08 13.25
CA LEU A 6 9.03 -12.75 14.52
C LEU A 6 8.50 -11.75 15.55
N ALA A 7 7.38 -12.09 16.19
CA ALA A 7 6.74 -11.28 17.23
C ALA A 7 7.47 -11.38 18.58
N VAL A 8 8.76 -11.08 18.60
CA VAL A 8 9.61 -11.17 19.78
C VAL A 8 10.45 -9.90 19.88
N ALA A 9 10.20 -9.09 20.90
CA ALA A 9 10.76 -7.76 21.01
C ALA A 9 12.30 -7.69 20.91
N HIS A 10 13.03 -8.59 21.53
CA HIS A 10 14.50 -8.60 21.46
C HIS A 10 15.06 -9.04 20.10
N LEU A 11 14.22 -9.57 19.19
CA LEU A 11 14.55 -9.92 17.81
C LEU A 11 14.15 -8.84 16.80
N ASP A 12 13.54 -7.74 17.25
CA ASP A 12 13.23 -6.57 16.41
C ASP A 12 14.49 -5.78 16.09
N ARG A 13 15.39 -6.42 15.36
CA ARG A 13 16.66 -5.86 14.88
C ARG A 13 17.13 -6.52 13.60
N GLY A 14 18.09 -5.90 12.93
CA GLY A 14 18.71 -6.48 11.74
C GLY A 14 19.64 -7.66 12.07
N PHE A 15 19.61 -8.67 11.22
CA PHE A 15 20.52 -9.81 11.21
C PHE A 15 21.17 -9.95 9.84
N ASP A 16 22.48 -10.22 9.82
CA ASP A 16 23.21 -10.30 8.58
C ASP A 16 23.21 -11.71 8.00
N TYR A 17 22.95 -11.79 6.70
CA TYR A 17 22.94 -13.00 5.89
C TYR A 17 23.69 -12.75 4.58
N LEU A 18 24.28 -13.80 4.03
CA LEU A 18 24.83 -13.79 2.68
C LEU A 18 23.70 -13.92 1.66
N VAL A 19 23.94 -13.36 0.48
CA VAL A 19 23.08 -13.52 -0.70
C VAL A 19 23.91 -14.19 -1.77
N SER A 20 23.36 -15.24 -2.39
CA SER A 20 24.01 -15.92 -3.51
C SER A 20 24.10 -14.99 -4.73
N GLU A 21 24.99 -15.29 -5.65
CA GLU A 21 25.07 -14.56 -6.92
C GLU A 21 23.75 -14.65 -7.71
N GLU A 22 23.09 -15.81 -7.66
CA GLU A 22 21.79 -16.07 -8.29
C GLU A 22 20.69 -15.17 -7.73
N ASP A 23 20.63 -14.99 -6.40
CA ASP A 23 19.63 -14.16 -5.74
C ASP A 23 20.00 -12.66 -5.71
N ALA A 24 21.22 -12.28 -6.13
CA ALA A 24 21.76 -10.94 -5.92
C ALA A 24 20.90 -9.82 -6.53
N ALA A 25 20.34 -10.05 -7.71
CA ALA A 25 19.47 -9.08 -8.39
C ALA A 25 18.09 -8.96 -7.73
N ALA A 26 17.54 -10.07 -7.23
CA ALA A 26 16.19 -10.13 -6.65
C ALA A 26 16.16 -9.73 -5.17
N ALA A 27 17.24 -9.97 -4.40
CA ALA A 27 17.31 -9.68 -2.97
C ALA A 27 17.55 -8.19 -2.68
N GLN A 28 16.67 -7.32 -3.16
CA GLN A 28 16.74 -5.88 -2.96
C GLN A 28 16.14 -5.44 -1.62
N PRO A 29 16.51 -4.27 -1.07
CA PRO A 29 15.85 -3.70 0.10
C PRO A 29 14.32 -3.63 -0.08
N GLY A 30 13.60 -4.05 0.96
CA GLY A 30 12.14 -4.08 0.97
C GLY A 30 11.49 -5.34 0.41
N VAL A 31 12.26 -6.27 -0.17
CA VAL A 31 11.70 -7.56 -0.63
C VAL A 31 11.61 -8.57 0.50
N LYS A 32 10.71 -9.53 0.33
CA LYS A 32 10.50 -10.62 1.28
C LYS A 32 11.37 -11.82 0.94
N VAL A 33 12.12 -12.30 1.92
CA VAL A 33 13.02 -13.44 1.80
C VAL A 33 12.69 -14.52 2.81
N ARG A 34 13.14 -15.76 2.55
CA ARG A 34 13.14 -16.85 3.51
C ARG A 34 14.54 -17.01 4.08
N ILE A 35 14.63 -17.16 5.38
CA ILE A 35 15.88 -17.38 6.10
C ILE A 35 15.76 -18.60 7.02
N ARG A 36 16.88 -19.20 7.37
CA ARG A 36 16.94 -20.21 8.45
C ARG A 36 17.38 -19.52 9.74
N PHE A 37 16.45 -19.35 10.66
CA PHE A 37 16.65 -18.69 11.95
C PHE A 37 16.40 -19.70 13.08
N ASN A 38 17.40 -19.91 13.96
CA ASN A 38 17.35 -20.92 15.03
C ASN A 38 16.86 -22.30 14.54
N GLY A 39 17.38 -22.76 13.40
CA GLY A 39 17.04 -24.07 12.82
C GLY A 39 15.70 -24.12 12.07
N LYS A 40 14.85 -23.10 12.17
CA LYS A 40 13.53 -23.03 11.51
C LYS A 40 13.55 -22.07 10.33
N LEU A 41 12.75 -22.38 9.32
CA LEU A 41 12.53 -21.44 8.22
C LEU A 41 11.59 -20.33 8.66
N GLN A 42 12.01 -19.07 8.44
CA GLN A 42 11.27 -17.87 8.82
C GLN A 42 11.22 -16.89 7.65
N ASP A 43 10.13 -16.13 7.56
CA ASP A 43 10.04 -15.00 6.65
C ASP A 43 10.79 -13.81 7.24
N ALA A 44 11.45 -13.04 6.39
CA ALA A 44 12.15 -11.83 6.74
C ALA A 44 12.02 -10.78 5.63
N ILE A 45 12.25 -9.52 5.98
CA ILE A 45 12.36 -8.41 5.02
C ILE A 45 13.83 -8.03 4.88
N VAL A 46 14.29 -7.83 3.67
CA VAL A 46 15.61 -7.23 3.42
C VAL A 46 15.55 -5.75 3.80
N LEU A 47 16.35 -5.34 4.78
CA LEU A 47 16.44 -3.94 5.20
C LEU A 47 17.42 -3.16 4.33
N GLU A 48 18.60 -3.75 4.10
CA GLU A 48 19.68 -3.12 3.35
C GLU A 48 20.64 -4.16 2.76
N ARG A 49 21.39 -3.75 1.74
CA ARG A 49 22.48 -4.52 1.16
C ARG A 49 23.80 -3.91 1.65
N LEU A 50 24.63 -4.74 2.24
CA LEU A 50 25.94 -4.35 2.78
C LEU A 50 27.05 -5.03 1.98
N GLY A 51 28.11 -4.30 1.67
CA GLY A 51 29.31 -4.89 1.07
C GLY A 51 30.13 -5.71 2.08
N ARG A 52 29.98 -5.43 3.38
CA ARG A 52 30.65 -6.10 4.48
C ARG A 52 29.77 -6.13 5.72
N SER A 53 29.85 -7.20 6.48
CA SER A 53 29.19 -7.33 7.79
C SER A 53 30.20 -7.10 8.91
N ASP A 54 29.74 -6.49 9.99
CA ASP A 54 30.51 -6.34 11.24
C ASP A 54 30.33 -7.55 12.18
N PHE A 55 29.49 -8.52 11.77
CA PHE A 55 29.29 -9.74 12.53
C PHE A 55 30.54 -10.63 12.44
N SER A 56 31.08 -11.02 13.61
CA SER A 56 32.32 -11.80 13.72
C SER A 56 32.17 -13.31 13.54
N GLY A 57 30.94 -13.80 13.45
CA GLY A 57 30.64 -15.24 13.27
C GLY A 57 30.42 -15.60 11.80
N ASP A 58 30.20 -16.90 11.57
CA ASP A 58 29.90 -17.42 10.24
C ASP A 58 28.52 -16.94 9.77
N LEU A 59 28.48 -16.22 8.64
CA LEU A 59 27.25 -15.82 8.01
C LEU A 59 26.63 -17.00 7.23
N ARG A 60 25.31 -17.13 7.33
CA ARG A 60 24.53 -18.08 6.52
C ARG A 60 23.93 -17.37 5.33
N PHE A 61 23.67 -18.12 4.27
CA PHE A 61 22.90 -17.60 3.14
C PHE A 61 21.42 -17.47 3.50
N ILE A 62 20.73 -16.52 2.86
CA ILE A 62 19.26 -16.57 2.78
C ILE A 62 18.87 -17.90 2.11
N ASP A 63 17.70 -18.44 2.45
CA ASP A 63 17.21 -19.68 1.83
C ASP A 63 16.76 -19.40 0.38
N ARG A 64 16.01 -18.32 0.18
CA ARG A 64 15.59 -17.81 -1.14
C ARG A 64 14.91 -16.46 -1.03
N VAL A 65 14.77 -15.77 -2.15
CA VAL A 65 13.83 -14.65 -2.31
C VAL A 65 12.41 -15.23 -2.48
N ILE A 66 11.45 -14.74 -1.69
CA ILE A 66 10.05 -15.24 -1.72
C ILE A 66 9.26 -14.54 -2.82
N SER A 67 9.47 -13.23 -2.98
CA SER A 67 8.73 -12.38 -3.89
C SER A 67 9.65 -11.33 -4.47
N PRO A 68 9.58 -11.01 -5.78
CA PRO A 68 10.38 -9.94 -6.37
C PRO A 68 9.86 -8.54 -6.02
N TYR A 69 8.65 -8.43 -5.48
CA TYR A 69 8.04 -7.13 -5.17
C TYR A 69 8.62 -6.52 -3.90
N VAL A 70 8.93 -5.21 -3.98
CA VAL A 70 9.34 -4.39 -2.84
C VAL A 70 8.11 -4.07 -2.00
N VAL A 71 7.73 -4.99 -1.11
CA VAL A 71 6.53 -4.84 -0.26
C VAL A 71 6.75 -3.94 0.96
N TYR A 72 7.99 -3.58 1.23
CA TYR A 72 8.40 -2.73 2.34
C TYR A 72 9.27 -1.57 1.83
N PRO A 73 8.68 -0.65 1.02
CA PRO A 73 9.42 0.50 0.50
C PRO A 73 9.78 1.49 1.61
N PRO A 74 10.74 2.42 1.38
CA PRO A 74 11.24 3.33 2.42
C PRO A 74 10.16 4.14 3.14
N ALA A 75 9.13 4.61 2.44
CA ALA A 75 8.03 5.36 3.05
C ALA A 75 7.23 4.52 4.05
N ILE A 76 6.95 3.26 3.70
CA ILE A 76 6.28 2.30 4.60
C ILE A 76 7.19 1.93 5.76
N ALA A 77 8.49 1.75 5.52
CA ALA A 77 9.46 1.48 6.57
C ALA A 77 9.48 2.60 7.63
N GLN A 78 9.53 3.85 7.19
CA GLN A 78 9.50 5.02 8.07
C GLN A 78 8.20 5.14 8.85
N LEU A 79 7.05 4.86 8.22
CA LEU A 79 5.75 4.86 8.88
C LEU A 79 5.70 3.77 9.97
N ILE A 80 6.12 2.54 9.65
CA ILE A 80 6.12 1.41 10.58
C ILE A 80 7.05 1.67 11.76
N GLU A 81 8.23 2.24 11.54
CA GLU A 81 9.15 2.62 12.61
C GLU A 81 8.55 3.70 13.52
N SER A 82 7.91 4.71 12.93
CA SER A 82 7.22 5.77 13.68
C SER A 82 6.08 5.22 14.53
N LEU A 83 5.30 4.26 14.01
CA LEU A 83 4.23 3.58 14.74
C LEU A 83 4.78 2.72 15.88
N ALA A 84 5.85 1.94 15.62
CA ALA A 84 6.50 1.11 16.64
C ALA A 84 6.99 1.96 17.81
N ASN A 85 7.68 3.06 17.52
CA ASN A 85 8.18 3.99 18.54
C ASN A 85 7.06 4.67 19.33
N ARG A 86 5.97 5.05 18.65
CA ARG A 86 4.86 5.75 19.32
C ARG A 86 4.02 4.86 20.21
N TYR A 87 3.78 3.62 19.79
CA TYR A 87 2.86 2.70 20.47
C TYR A 87 3.55 1.58 21.23
N GLY A 88 4.89 1.55 21.25
CA GLY A 88 5.67 0.52 21.96
C GLY A 88 5.54 -0.89 21.34
N GLY A 89 5.15 -0.98 20.07
CA GLY A 89 5.04 -2.24 19.34
C GLY A 89 6.36 -2.65 18.71
N THR A 90 6.38 -3.84 18.08
CA THR A 90 7.51 -4.30 17.27
C THR A 90 7.23 -4.06 15.78
N ARG A 91 8.27 -3.72 15.00
CA ARG A 91 8.13 -3.62 13.53
C ARG A 91 7.55 -4.88 12.90
N PRO A 92 7.99 -6.10 13.27
CA PRO A 92 7.41 -7.33 12.74
C PRO A 92 5.90 -7.48 12.98
N ASP A 93 5.37 -7.03 14.10
CA ASP A 93 3.92 -7.09 14.38
C ASP A 93 3.14 -6.12 13.50
N ILE A 94 3.66 -4.89 13.35
CA ILE A 94 3.04 -3.86 12.51
C ILE A 94 3.12 -4.29 11.04
N ILE A 95 4.26 -4.83 10.57
CA ILE A 95 4.42 -5.34 9.21
C ILE A 95 3.38 -6.42 8.91
N ARG A 96 3.18 -7.38 9.82
CA ARG A 96 2.19 -8.45 9.63
C ARG A 96 0.75 -7.95 9.60
N SER A 97 0.47 -6.83 10.25
CA SER A 97 -0.84 -6.20 10.22
C SER A 97 -1.05 -5.33 8.98
N ALA A 98 0.01 -4.64 8.52
CA ALA A 98 -0.05 -3.68 7.42
C ALA A 98 0.09 -4.32 6.04
N ILE A 99 0.90 -5.37 5.92
CA ILE A 99 1.20 -6.04 4.64
C ILE A 99 0.44 -7.37 4.59
N PRO A 100 -0.49 -7.55 3.63
CA PRO A 100 -1.24 -8.80 3.51
C PRO A 100 -0.32 -10.01 3.32
N PRO A 101 -0.72 -11.21 3.78
CA PRO A 101 0.01 -12.43 3.48
C PRO A 101 0.18 -12.64 1.98
N ARG A 102 1.39 -13.01 1.57
CA ARG A 102 1.71 -13.28 0.17
C ARG A 102 0.82 -14.38 -0.41
N HIS A 103 0.38 -14.15 -1.65
CA HIS A 103 -0.32 -15.15 -2.45
C HIS A 103 0.34 -15.27 -3.83
N ALA A 104 0.99 -16.42 -4.11
CA ALA A 104 1.82 -16.61 -5.31
C ALA A 104 1.04 -16.32 -6.61
N ARG A 105 -0.19 -16.85 -6.76
CA ARG A 105 -1.01 -16.62 -7.95
C ARG A 105 -1.40 -15.16 -8.17
N ALA A 106 -1.37 -14.33 -7.13
CA ALA A 106 -1.63 -12.90 -7.30
C ALA A 106 -0.43 -12.19 -7.98
N GLU A 107 0.77 -12.71 -7.80
CA GLU A 107 2.00 -12.20 -8.45
C GLU A 107 2.12 -12.61 -9.91
N GLU A 108 1.37 -13.63 -10.36
CA GLU A 108 1.29 -14.06 -11.76
C GLU A 108 0.36 -13.17 -12.59
N SER A 109 -0.42 -12.29 -11.95
CA SER A 109 -1.26 -11.32 -12.65
C SER A 109 -0.41 -10.19 -13.22
N ASP A 110 -0.89 -9.60 -14.30
CA ASP A 110 -0.27 -8.41 -14.87
C ASP A 110 -0.41 -7.23 -13.88
N LEU A 111 0.71 -6.86 -13.27
CA LEU A 111 0.84 -5.74 -12.33
C LEU A 111 1.75 -4.63 -12.89
N ASP A 112 2.32 -4.85 -14.07
CA ASP A 112 3.26 -3.93 -14.72
C ASP A 112 2.56 -3.00 -15.72
N THR A 113 1.29 -3.28 -16.04
CA THR A 113 0.49 -2.40 -16.90
C THR A 113 0.35 -1.02 -16.24
N ALA A 114 0.86 -0.01 -16.93
CA ALA A 114 0.80 1.36 -16.45
C ALA A 114 -0.64 1.86 -16.31
N TRP A 115 -0.89 2.76 -15.37
CA TRP A 115 -2.19 3.40 -15.15
C TRP A 115 -2.82 3.92 -16.44
N GLU A 116 -2.03 4.56 -17.29
CA GLU A 116 -2.46 5.22 -18.52
C GLU A 116 -2.92 4.23 -19.60
N SER A 117 -2.55 2.95 -19.49
CA SER A 117 -2.88 1.91 -20.46
C SER A 117 -4.30 1.35 -20.31
N PHE A 118 -5.01 1.70 -19.25
CA PHE A 118 -6.40 1.24 -19.01
C PHE A 118 -7.46 2.06 -19.75
N GLY A 119 -7.07 2.96 -20.63
CA GLY A 119 -7.94 3.78 -21.48
C GLY A 119 -7.95 5.25 -21.08
N GLU A 120 -8.57 6.08 -21.93
CA GLU A 120 -8.76 7.49 -21.64
C GLU A 120 -9.73 7.66 -20.50
N VAL A 121 -9.31 8.38 -19.47
CA VAL A 121 -10.17 8.76 -18.36
C VAL A 121 -10.98 9.98 -18.78
N ARG A 122 -12.31 9.88 -18.72
CA ARG A 122 -13.17 11.03 -18.94
C ARG A 122 -12.87 12.10 -17.88
N GLU A 123 -12.65 13.34 -18.33
CA GLU A 123 -12.44 14.47 -17.42
C GLU A 123 -13.61 14.57 -16.42
N PRO A 124 -13.36 14.47 -15.11
CA PRO A 124 -14.40 14.52 -14.11
C PRO A 124 -14.95 15.92 -13.91
N ASP A 125 -16.26 16.04 -13.71
CA ASP A 125 -16.92 17.31 -13.39
C ASP A 125 -16.75 17.66 -11.91
N LEU A 126 -16.07 18.75 -11.64
CA LEU A 126 -15.81 19.23 -10.28
C LEU A 126 -16.84 20.27 -9.80
N SER A 127 -17.87 20.58 -10.61
CA SER A 127 -18.87 21.61 -10.29
C SER A 127 -19.64 21.32 -8.98
N GLY A 128 -19.80 20.05 -8.61
CA GLY A 128 -20.39 19.65 -7.33
C GLY A 128 -19.70 20.17 -6.08
N TRP A 129 -18.47 20.69 -6.21
CA TRP A 129 -17.76 21.34 -5.10
C TRP A 129 -18.12 22.83 -4.96
N GLU A 130 -18.74 23.46 -5.98
CA GLU A 130 -19.13 24.88 -5.97
C GLU A 130 -20.29 25.15 -4.99
N ASP A 131 -21.07 24.12 -4.67
CA ASP A 131 -22.17 24.20 -3.70
C ASP A 131 -21.69 24.34 -2.24
N TYR A 132 -20.40 24.13 -1.99
CA TYR A 132 -19.82 24.23 -0.65
C TYR A 132 -19.08 25.54 -0.43
N ILE A 133 -19.25 26.11 0.77
CA ILE A 133 -18.44 27.27 1.19
C ILE A 133 -16.95 26.85 1.15
N PHE A 134 -16.13 27.58 0.41
CA PHE A 134 -14.72 27.26 0.16
C PHE A 134 -14.45 25.97 -0.64
N GLY A 135 -15.47 25.31 -1.21
CA GLY A 135 -15.28 24.08 -1.96
C GLY A 135 -14.31 24.23 -3.12
N ARG A 136 -14.47 25.28 -3.94
CA ARG A 136 -13.57 25.56 -5.04
C ARG A 136 -12.13 25.83 -4.59
N SER A 137 -11.94 26.66 -3.57
CA SER A 137 -10.58 26.92 -3.05
C SER A 137 -9.94 25.70 -2.41
N PHE A 138 -10.73 24.79 -1.83
CA PHE A 138 -10.23 23.50 -1.35
C PHE A 138 -9.76 22.62 -2.51
N VAL A 139 -10.58 22.48 -3.56
CA VAL A 139 -10.21 21.73 -4.77
C VAL A 139 -8.94 22.29 -5.41
N ASP A 140 -8.88 23.61 -5.60
CA ASP A 140 -7.70 24.29 -6.17
C ASP A 140 -6.43 24.00 -5.33
N ALA A 141 -6.54 24.05 -4.00
CA ALA A 141 -5.43 23.75 -3.11
C ALA A 141 -4.99 22.28 -3.18
N VAL A 142 -5.95 21.34 -3.27
CA VAL A 142 -5.65 19.92 -3.42
C VAL A 142 -4.93 19.65 -4.74
N LEU A 143 -5.44 20.17 -5.85
CA LEU A 143 -4.85 20.00 -7.17
C LEU A 143 -3.49 20.69 -7.32
N ALA A 144 -3.27 21.80 -6.60
CA ALA A 144 -1.96 22.44 -6.52
C ALA A 144 -0.95 21.71 -5.62
N GLY A 145 -1.33 20.59 -5.01
CA GLY A 145 -0.47 19.83 -4.07
C GLY A 145 -0.18 20.56 -2.76
N THR A 146 -0.99 21.59 -2.43
CA THR A 146 -0.85 22.33 -1.19
C THR A 146 -1.38 21.50 -0.02
N THR A 147 -0.60 21.40 1.06
CA THR A 147 -1.06 20.72 2.28
C THR A 147 -2.28 21.44 2.86
N SER A 148 -3.45 20.85 2.66
CA SER A 148 -4.73 21.38 3.10
C SER A 148 -5.44 20.39 4.02
N ARG A 149 -6.21 20.91 4.97
CA ARG A 149 -7.09 20.12 5.84
C ARG A 149 -8.44 20.80 5.88
N ALA A 150 -9.50 20.03 5.68
CA ALA A 150 -10.86 20.54 5.76
C ALA A 150 -11.74 19.58 6.56
N ALA A 151 -12.69 20.14 7.30
CA ALA A 151 -13.84 19.40 7.80
C ALA A 151 -14.98 19.62 6.80
N TRP A 152 -15.49 18.54 6.22
CA TRP A 152 -16.55 18.62 5.23
C TRP A 152 -17.87 18.16 5.85
N GLN A 153 -18.81 19.08 5.97
CA GLN A 153 -20.15 18.78 6.42
C GLN A 153 -20.97 18.28 5.23
N LEU A 154 -21.29 16.99 5.24
CA LEU A 154 -22.02 16.36 4.17
C LEU A 154 -23.51 16.77 4.19
N PRO A 155 -24.13 17.03 3.02
CA PRO A 155 -25.56 17.22 2.92
C PRO A 155 -26.30 15.90 3.14
N SER A 156 -27.60 15.96 3.37
CA SER A 156 -28.45 14.77 3.39
C SER A 156 -28.50 14.12 2.00
N GLY A 157 -28.42 12.79 1.95
CA GLY A 157 -28.42 12.03 0.69
C GLY A 157 -26.99 11.73 0.19
N ASP A 158 -26.88 11.23 -1.05
CA ASP A 158 -25.66 10.60 -1.59
C ASP A 158 -24.94 11.48 -2.64
N SER A 159 -25.39 12.72 -2.88
CA SER A 159 -24.82 13.61 -3.91
C SER A 159 -23.33 13.94 -3.69
N TRP A 160 -22.86 13.91 -2.44
CA TRP A 160 -21.48 14.13 -2.10
C TRP A 160 -20.51 13.04 -2.62
N LEU A 161 -21.05 11.81 -2.86
CA LEU A 161 -20.24 10.70 -3.37
C LEU A 161 -19.69 10.98 -4.77
N GLY A 162 -20.53 11.55 -5.65
CA GLY A 162 -20.10 11.96 -6.99
C GLY A 162 -19.04 13.04 -6.95
N ALA A 163 -19.22 14.08 -6.12
CA ALA A 163 -18.22 15.14 -5.94
C ALA A 163 -16.89 14.60 -5.41
N LEU A 164 -16.92 13.67 -4.44
CA LEU A 164 -15.71 13.04 -3.91
C LEU A 164 -15.03 12.15 -4.96
N ALA A 165 -15.79 11.34 -5.68
CA ALA A 165 -15.27 10.48 -6.75
C ALA A 165 -14.62 11.30 -7.88
N ALA A 166 -15.26 12.41 -8.27
CA ALA A 166 -14.73 13.32 -9.29
C ALA A 166 -13.38 13.91 -8.85
N LEU A 167 -13.27 14.43 -7.62
CA LEU A 167 -12.00 14.96 -7.11
C LEU A 167 -10.93 13.88 -7.00
N ALA A 168 -11.28 12.70 -6.47
CA ALA A 168 -10.36 11.57 -6.37
C ALA A 168 -9.83 11.15 -7.74
N THR A 169 -10.73 11.08 -8.74
CA THR A 169 -10.36 10.77 -10.12
C THR A 169 -9.42 11.83 -10.69
N LYS A 170 -9.72 13.12 -10.51
CA LYS A 170 -8.86 14.21 -11.00
C LYS A 170 -7.46 14.15 -10.39
N VAL A 171 -7.34 13.94 -9.08
CA VAL A 171 -6.05 13.78 -8.41
C VAL A 171 -5.27 12.58 -8.98
N ALA A 172 -5.94 11.46 -9.22
CA ALA A 172 -5.30 10.26 -9.77
C ALA A 172 -4.84 10.46 -11.22
N VAL A 173 -5.62 11.15 -12.05
CA VAL A 173 -5.27 11.51 -13.44
C VAL A 173 -4.04 12.43 -13.47
N ASP A 174 -3.96 13.39 -12.56
CA ASP A 174 -2.83 14.32 -12.44
C ASP A 174 -1.58 13.63 -11.80
N GLY A 175 -1.61 12.32 -11.59
CA GLY A 175 -0.47 11.52 -11.11
C GLY A 175 -0.41 11.34 -9.59
N GLY A 176 -1.37 11.87 -8.84
CA GLY A 176 -1.44 11.72 -7.40
C GLY A 176 -1.99 10.36 -6.94
N GLY A 177 -1.67 9.97 -5.72
CA GLY A 177 -2.30 8.84 -5.03
C GLY A 177 -3.44 9.30 -4.13
N VAL A 178 -4.54 8.55 -4.07
CA VAL A 178 -5.71 8.87 -3.25
C VAL A 178 -6.04 7.73 -2.31
N LEU A 179 -6.25 8.04 -1.04
CA LEU A 179 -6.70 7.10 -0.03
C LEU A 179 -8.07 7.52 0.48
N LEU A 180 -9.09 6.69 0.22
CA LEU A 180 -10.46 6.90 0.67
C LEU A 180 -10.79 5.90 1.79
N VAL A 181 -11.12 6.44 2.96
CA VAL A 181 -11.52 5.65 4.14
C VAL A 181 -12.96 6.00 4.48
N VAL A 182 -13.84 5.04 4.37
CA VAL A 182 -15.27 5.22 4.59
C VAL A 182 -15.79 4.36 5.75
N PRO A 183 -16.97 4.65 6.32
CA PRO A 183 -17.41 3.98 7.54
C PRO A 183 -17.85 2.54 7.35
N ASP A 184 -18.38 2.17 6.18
CA ASP A 184 -19.01 0.87 5.97
C ASP A 184 -18.94 0.37 4.53
N GLN A 185 -19.32 -0.89 4.33
CA GLN A 185 -19.33 -1.55 3.02
C GLN A 185 -20.33 -0.90 2.04
N LYS A 186 -21.50 -0.44 2.50
CA LYS A 186 -22.47 0.21 1.64
C LYS A 186 -21.91 1.47 1.01
N THR A 187 -21.19 2.26 1.80
CA THR A 187 -20.52 3.48 1.31
C THR A 187 -19.38 3.14 0.34
N VAL A 188 -18.65 2.03 0.57
CA VAL A 188 -17.65 1.53 -0.41
C VAL A 188 -18.32 1.23 -1.73
N ASP A 189 -19.42 0.44 -1.74
CA ASP A 189 -20.09 0.00 -2.96
C ASP A 189 -20.64 1.20 -3.77
N LEU A 190 -21.21 2.18 -3.08
CA LEU A 190 -21.71 3.41 -3.71
C LEU A 190 -20.57 4.26 -4.28
N LEU A 191 -19.51 4.48 -3.51
CA LEU A 191 -18.39 5.28 -3.97
C LEU A 191 -17.63 4.59 -5.10
N GLU A 192 -17.47 3.26 -5.03
CA GLU A 192 -16.90 2.48 -6.12
C GLU A 192 -17.72 2.65 -7.41
N SER A 193 -19.05 2.62 -7.34
CA SER A 193 -19.88 2.81 -8.53
C SER A 193 -19.66 4.17 -9.20
N HIS A 194 -19.52 5.25 -8.44
CA HIS A 194 -19.17 6.57 -8.98
C HIS A 194 -17.76 6.62 -9.58
N LEU A 195 -16.78 5.97 -8.95
CA LEU A 195 -15.43 5.88 -9.51
C LEU A 195 -15.41 5.10 -10.83
N ARG A 196 -16.27 4.07 -10.97
CA ARG A 196 -16.38 3.27 -12.20
C ARG A 196 -17.01 4.02 -13.38
N GLU A 197 -17.64 5.15 -13.16
CA GLU A 197 -18.10 6.02 -14.24
C GLU A 197 -16.93 6.66 -15.01
N HIS A 198 -15.76 6.73 -14.38
CA HIS A 198 -14.57 7.38 -14.91
C HIS A 198 -13.39 6.42 -15.11
N LEU A 199 -13.27 5.38 -14.29
CA LEU A 199 -12.07 4.56 -14.16
C LEU A 199 -12.34 3.08 -14.40
N ALA A 200 -11.35 2.40 -14.97
CA ALA A 200 -11.33 0.95 -15.08
C ALA A 200 -11.16 0.25 -13.71
N ALA A 201 -11.48 -1.04 -13.68
CA ALA A 201 -11.44 -1.83 -12.44
C ALA A 201 -10.02 -1.93 -11.83
N GLU A 202 -9.02 -1.96 -12.66
CA GLU A 202 -7.62 -2.10 -12.30
C GLU A 202 -7.07 -0.81 -11.67
N GLN A 203 -7.65 0.33 -12.01
CA GLN A 203 -7.19 1.65 -11.56
C GLN A 203 -7.62 2.00 -10.12
N VAL A 204 -8.50 1.17 -9.53
CA VAL A 204 -9.00 1.36 -8.15
C VAL A 204 -8.78 0.10 -7.32
N ALA A 205 -8.01 0.20 -6.26
CA ALA A 205 -7.80 -0.89 -5.30
C ALA A 205 -8.85 -0.81 -4.18
N VAL A 206 -9.92 -1.58 -4.30
CA VAL A 206 -10.93 -1.70 -3.23
C VAL A 206 -10.48 -2.80 -2.27
N LEU A 207 -10.21 -2.44 -1.01
CA LEU A 207 -9.74 -3.34 0.05
C LEU A 207 -10.82 -3.52 1.11
N THR A 208 -11.52 -4.66 1.07
CA THR A 208 -12.59 -4.98 2.01
C THR A 208 -12.35 -6.32 2.69
N ASN A 209 -13.05 -6.57 3.80
CA ASN A 209 -12.93 -7.84 4.53
C ASN A 209 -13.54 -9.03 3.78
N SER A 210 -14.43 -8.77 2.82
CA SER A 210 -15.05 -9.80 1.96
C SER A 210 -14.09 -10.41 0.94
N LEU A 211 -12.94 -9.75 0.67
CA LEU A 211 -11.95 -10.25 -0.27
C LEU A 211 -11.22 -11.49 0.26
N GLY A 212 -11.16 -12.52 -0.57
CA GLY A 212 -10.28 -13.66 -0.32
C GLY A 212 -8.79 -13.26 -0.35
N PRO A 213 -7.89 -14.11 0.20
CA PRO A 213 -6.46 -13.79 0.33
C PRO A 213 -5.78 -13.40 -0.98
N GLN A 214 -6.09 -14.09 -2.08
CA GLN A 214 -5.53 -13.81 -3.40
C GLN A 214 -5.93 -12.42 -3.90
N ALA A 215 -7.23 -12.10 -3.86
CA ALA A 215 -7.74 -10.82 -4.33
C ALA A 215 -7.19 -9.66 -3.47
N ARG A 216 -7.14 -9.84 -2.15
CA ARG A 216 -6.58 -8.84 -1.23
C ARG A 216 -5.11 -8.54 -1.53
N TYR A 217 -4.29 -9.58 -1.71
CA TYR A 217 -2.87 -9.39 -2.01
C TYR A 217 -2.66 -8.78 -3.40
N ARG A 218 -3.46 -9.18 -4.40
CA ARG A 218 -3.43 -8.57 -5.74
C ARG A 218 -3.75 -7.07 -5.69
N ARG A 219 -4.83 -6.67 -4.97
CA ARG A 219 -5.20 -5.25 -4.80
C ARG A 219 -4.13 -4.45 -4.07
N TYR A 220 -3.51 -5.06 -3.06
CA TYR A 220 -2.37 -4.44 -2.38
C TYR A 220 -1.20 -4.20 -3.35
N LEU A 221 -0.84 -5.21 -4.16
CA LEU A 221 0.24 -5.07 -5.14
C LEU A 221 -0.11 -4.03 -6.22
N SER A 222 -1.34 -3.99 -6.73
CA SER A 222 -1.73 -3.00 -7.73
C SER A 222 -1.61 -1.56 -7.23
N ALA A 223 -1.90 -1.32 -5.94
CA ALA A 223 -1.65 -0.02 -5.32
C ALA A 223 -0.14 0.25 -5.13
N LEU A 224 0.63 -0.78 -4.77
CA LEU A 224 2.07 -0.67 -4.55
C LEU A 224 2.86 -0.39 -5.82
N THR A 225 2.45 -0.99 -6.95
CA THR A 225 3.08 -0.81 -8.27
C THR A 225 2.61 0.46 -8.99
N GLY A 226 1.59 1.14 -8.47
CA GLY A 226 1.00 2.33 -9.10
C GLY A 226 -0.01 2.01 -10.21
N GLN A 227 -0.33 0.73 -10.44
CA GLN A 227 -1.40 0.31 -11.34
C GLN A 227 -2.76 0.83 -10.84
N ALA A 228 -2.98 0.86 -9.52
CA ALA A 228 -4.11 1.54 -8.90
C ALA A 228 -3.62 2.76 -8.12
N ARG A 229 -4.11 3.95 -8.48
CA ARG A 229 -3.79 5.21 -7.78
C ARG A 229 -4.84 5.60 -6.75
N ILE A 230 -6.00 4.97 -6.76
CA ILE A 230 -7.05 5.16 -5.75
C ILE A 230 -7.16 3.89 -4.92
N VAL A 231 -7.02 4.03 -3.61
CA VAL A 231 -7.26 2.96 -2.64
C VAL A 231 -8.51 3.31 -1.85
N LEU A 232 -9.49 2.41 -1.86
CA LEU A 232 -10.76 2.55 -1.16
C LEU A 232 -10.95 1.41 -0.17
N PHE A 233 -11.19 1.73 1.10
CA PHE A 233 -11.49 0.74 2.11
C PHE A 233 -12.39 1.30 3.22
N TYR A 234 -12.92 0.42 4.08
CA TYR A 234 -13.66 0.84 5.24
C TYR A 234 -13.04 0.33 6.53
N THR A 235 -13.22 1.11 7.60
CA THR A 235 -12.87 0.67 8.95
C THR A 235 -14.06 -0.07 9.52
N SER A 236 -13.94 -1.41 9.71
CA SER A 236 -14.97 -2.13 10.48
C SER A 236 -15.02 -1.53 11.88
N PRO A 237 -16.17 -1.07 12.37
CA PRO A 237 -16.30 -0.81 13.79
C PRO A 237 -16.09 -2.13 14.52
N SER A 238 -15.05 -2.18 15.33
CA SER A 238 -14.74 -3.28 16.25
C SER A 238 -15.76 -3.31 17.38
#